data_da300a8bd780d8d68e0d17442a16c23b
#
_entry.id   da300a8bd780d8d68e0d17442a16c23b
#
_cell.length_a   1.000
_cell.length_b   1.000
_cell.length_c   1.000
_cell.angle_alpha   90.00
_cell.angle_beta   90.00
_cell.angle_gamma   90.00
#
_symmetry.space_group_name_H-M   'P 1'
#
loop_
_entity.id
_entity.type
_entity.pdbx_description
1 polymer ?
#
loop_
_entity_poly.entity_id
_entity_poly.type
_entity_poly.pdbx_seq_one_letter_code
_entity_poly.pdbx_strand_id
1 'polypeptide(L)'
;MFLFVCLIVLGNIARIITRPMYENSFAAQVARANRNCPIPVALGNGAVTAIHLENGFLTYYLSYDNPFYNLMSSVDPEKVKDALLMCFLCLNGQGGNQGNVLMDKLVEENCGLKVVISSSAKGKFECSATVNEIQSLRKRFELDPHEALYSLLSMSMEAERANLPMQIEEGITMTDYSLDGENIVITAEMDESLYSIDELNKNINAVKNSMIENGVNDADSKALFDMCKVSHTGLVYRYVGNHTHKQCNVVISSDEIRRLVPTPSNVNIQ
;
A
#
# COMPACT_ATOMS: atom_id res chain seq x y z
N MET A 1 -2.50 -5.53 -3.24
CA MET A 1 -2.69 -4.29 -4.01
C MET A 1 -3.64 -3.32 -3.31
N PHE A 2 -4.77 -3.79 -2.79
CA PHE A 2 -5.79 -2.96 -2.15
C PHE A 2 -5.33 -2.23 -0.88
N LEU A 3 -4.62 -2.90 0.02
CA LEU A 3 -4.06 -2.27 1.23
C LEU A 3 -3.11 -1.13 0.88
N PHE A 4 -2.25 -1.33 -0.11
CA PHE A 4 -1.26 -0.35 -0.56
C PHE A 4 -1.91 0.92 -1.12
N VAL A 5 -3.05 0.80 -1.73
CA VAL A 5 -3.80 1.94 -2.26
C VAL A 5 -4.41 2.80 -1.18
N CYS A 6 -4.91 2.20 -0.11
CA CYS A 6 -5.32 2.94 1.08
C CYS A 6 -4.15 3.71 1.70
N LEU A 7 -2.94 3.19 1.54
CA LEU A 7 -1.71 3.80 1.99
C LEU A 7 -1.40 5.10 1.26
N ILE A 8 -1.52 5.10 -0.07
CA ILE A 8 -1.33 6.29 -0.91
C ILE A 8 -2.34 7.38 -0.54
N VAL A 9 -3.56 6.97 -0.22
CA VAL A 9 -4.62 7.90 0.16
C VAL A 9 -4.36 8.57 1.49
N LEU A 10 -4.01 7.81 2.52
CA LEU A 10 -3.70 8.37 3.83
C LEU A 10 -2.48 9.31 3.76
N GLY A 11 -1.48 9.00 2.94
CA GLY A 11 -0.34 9.87 2.69
C GLY A 11 -0.72 11.19 1.99
N ASN A 12 -1.65 11.15 1.04
CA ASN A 12 -2.16 12.38 0.42
C ASN A 12 -2.98 13.24 1.39
N ILE A 13 -3.67 12.62 2.34
CA ILE A 13 -4.40 13.33 3.40
C ILE A 13 -3.44 13.99 4.39
N ALA A 14 -2.38 13.29 4.80
CA ALA A 14 -1.32 13.89 5.61
C ALA A 14 -0.76 15.14 4.93
N ARG A 15 -0.62 15.13 3.61
CA ARG A 15 -0.20 16.27 2.78
C ARG A 15 -1.14 17.47 2.88
N ILE A 16 -2.44 17.25 2.98
CA ILE A 16 -3.44 18.34 3.10
C ILE A 16 -3.34 19.01 4.47
N ILE A 17 -3.08 18.24 5.51
CA ILE A 17 -2.94 18.74 6.88
C ILE A 17 -1.64 19.53 7.05
N THR A 18 -0.55 19.11 6.42
CA THR A 18 0.79 19.66 6.69
C THR A 18 1.18 20.85 5.82
N ARG A 19 0.45 21.14 4.73
CA ARG A 19 0.81 22.19 3.76
C ARG A 19 0.93 23.63 4.27
N PRO A 20 0.28 24.10 5.35
CA PRO A 20 0.49 25.43 5.90
C PRO A 20 0.91 25.43 7.38
N MET A 21 1.96 24.72 7.74
CA MET A 21 2.35 24.54 9.16
C MET A 21 2.94 25.79 9.84
N TYR A 22 3.20 26.87 9.11
CA TYR A 22 3.94 28.00 9.67
C TYR A 22 3.11 29.07 10.38
N GLU A 23 1.79 29.08 10.25
CA GLU A 23 0.97 30.19 10.76
C GLU A 23 -0.22 29.84 11.67
N ASN A 24 -0.55 28.57 11.92
CA ASN A 24 -1.73 28.19 12.68
C ASN A 24 -1.48 27.01 13.63
N SER A 25 -2.20 26.98 14.77
CA SER A 25 -2.18 25.83 15.67
C SER A 25 -2.57 24.54 14.96
N PHE A 26 -2.11 23.40 15.47
CA PHE A 26 -2.45 22.08 14.92
C PHE A 26 -3.97 21.87 14.82
N ALA A 27 -4.72 22.29 15.83
CA ALA A 27 -6.17 22.25 15.81
C ALA A 27 -6.79 23.07 14.67
N ALA A 28 -6.23 24.24 14.35
CA ALA A 28 -6.70 25.05 13.24
C ALA A 28 -6.41 24.40 11.87
N GLN A 29 -5.27 23.72 11.74
CA GLN A 29 -4.90 22.97 10.54
C GLN A 29 -5.84 21.78 10.32
N VAL A 30 -6.14 21.01 11.38
CA VAL A 30 -7.10 19.90 11.33
C VAL A 30 -8.49 20.41 10.98
N ALA A 31 -8.96 21.49 11.61
CA ALA A 31 -10.25 22.10 11.28
C ALA A 31 -10.32 22.59 9.82
N ARG A 32 -9.22 23.08 9.26
CA ARG A 32 -9.13 23.43 7.83
C ARG A 32 -9.22 22.20 6.94
N ALA A 33 -8.46 21.13 7.26
CA ALA A 33 -8.50 19.88 6.53
C ALA A 33 -9.91 19.27 6.54
N ASN A 34 -10.58 19.30 7.70
CA ASN A 34 -11.95 18.81 7.83
C ASN A 34 -12.96 19.56 6.95
N ARG A 35 -12.77 20.85 6.71
CA ARG A 35 -13.64 21.63 5.80
C ARG A 35 -13.55 21.19 4.33
N ASN A 36 -12.50 20.48 3.95
CA ASN A 36 -12.34 19.93 2.61
C ASN A 36 -12.99 18.53 2.46
N CYS A 37 -13.50 17.96 3.54
CA CYS A 37 -14.22 16.70 3.49
C CYS A 37 -15.62 16.87 2.87
N PRO A 38 -16.11 15.88 2.09
CA PRO A 38 -15.45 14.60 1.83
C PRO A 38 -14.33 14.69 0.81
N ILE A 39 -13.20 14.04 1.11
CA ILE A 39 -12.05 13.95 0.21
C ILE A 39 -12.08 12.57 -0.45
N PRO A 40 -12.25 12.47 -1.79
CA PRO A 40 -12.25 11.19 -2.47
C PRO A 40 -10.94 10.43 -2.27
N VAL A 41 -11.06 9.14 -2.09
CA VAL A 41 -9.94 8.22 -2.00
C VAL A 41 -9.65 7.66 -3.39
N ALA A 42 -8.40 7.69 -3.82
CA ALA A 42 -8.01 7.42 -5.21
C ALA A 42 -8.35 6.03 -5.75
N LEU A 43 -8.77 5.11 -4.89
CA LEU A 43 -9.16 3.76 -5.30
C LEU A 43 -10.46 3.32 -4.62
N GLY A 44 -11.40 2.86 -5.44
CA GLY A 44 -12.72 2.45 -5.01
C GLY A 44 -13.66 3.65 -4.74
N ASN A 45 -14.87 3.37 -4.33
CA ASN A 45 -15.86 4.37 -3.98
C ASN A 45 -15.71 4.86 -2.52
N GLY A 46 -14.47 5.13 -2.09
CA GLY A 46 -14.19 5.56 -0.73
C GLY A 46 -13.98 7.07 -0.62
N ALA A 47 -14.20 7.61 0.58
CA ALA A 47 -13.90 8.99 0.91
C ALA A 47 -13.49 9.14 2.37
N VAL A 48 -12.60 10.12 2.65
CA VAL A 48 -12.44 10.65 4.01
C VAL A 48 -13.59 11.60 4.27
N THR A 49 -14.49 11.21 5.13
CA THR A 49 -15.72 11.94 5.41
C THR A 49 -15.55 13.01 6.47
N ALA A 50 -14.59 12.82 7.39
CA ALA A 50 -14.27 13.82 8.42
C ALA A 50 -12.85 13.58 8.99
N ILE A 51 -12.28 14.65 9.57
CA ILE A 51 -11.00 14.65 10.29
C ILE A 51 -11.17 15.48 11.54
N HIS A 52 -10.98 14.88 12.74
CA HIS A 52 -11.18 15.56 14.01
C HIS A 52 -10.00 15.35 14.97
N LEU A 53 -9.80 16.34 15.85
CA LEU A 53 -9.04 16.18 17.08
C LEU A 53 -10.04 15.91 18.20
N GLU A 54 -10.03 14.70 18.73
CA GLU A 54 -10.98 14.29 19.76
C GLU A 54 -10.35 13.24 20.70
N ASN A 55 -10.64 13.35 21.98
CA ASN A 55 -10.19 12.41 23.01
C ASN A 55 -8.67 12.11 22.99
N GLY A 56 -7.84 13.08 22.60
CA GLY A 56 -6.40 12.93 22.50
C GLY A 56 -5.93 12.21 21.23
N PHE A 57 -6.78 12.09 20.22
CA PHE A 57 -6.45 11.47 18.93
C PHE A 57 -6.76 12.42 17.77
N LEU A 58 -5.89 12.39 16.76
CA LEU A 58 -6.25 12.80 15.41
C LEU A 58 -7.01 11.65 14.78
N THR A 59 -8.30 11.83 14.56
CA THR A 59 -9.21 10.80 14.07
C THR A 59 -9.60 11.07 12.62
N TYR A 60 -9.36 10.07 11.76
CA TYR A 60 -9.84 10.04 10.37
C TYR A 60 -11.07 9.16 10.29
N TYR A 61 -12.14 9.69 9.72
CA TYR A 61 -13.34 8.96 9.39
C TYR A 61 -13.37 8.68 7.90
N LEU A 62 -13.39 7.41 7.53
CA LEU A 62 -13.46 6.95 6.15
C LEU A 62 -14.78 6.22 5.90
N SER A 63 -15.38 6.47 4.74
CA SER A 63 -16.45 5.65 4.21
C SER A 63 -15.91 4.80 3.08
N TYR A 64 -16.15 3.50 3.13
CA TYR A 64 -15.67 2.56 2.13
C TYR A 64 -16.74 1.51 1.84
N ASP A 65 -17.15 1.40 0.57
CA ASP A 65 -18.02 0.35 0.13
C ASP A 65 -17.23 -0.83 -0.41
N ASN A 66 -17.15 -1.90 0.42
CA ASN A 66 -16.65 -3.23 0.06
C ASN A 66 -15.13 -3.42 -0.13
N PRO A 67 -14.58 -4.41 -0.68
CA PRO A 67 -13.75 -5.50 -0.13
C PRO A 67 -12.72 -5.08 0.93
N PHE A 68 -12.35 -3.80 0.99
CA PHE A 68 -11.37 -3.27 1.94
C PHE A 68 -11.78 -3.45 3.41
N TYR A 69 -13.06 -3.25 3.73
CA TYR A 69 -13.55 -3.48 5.08
C TYR A 69 -13.41 -4.95 5.49
N ASN A 70 -13.69 -5.86 4.57
CA ASN A 70 -13.53 -7.30 4.82
C ASN A 70 -12.08 -7.65 5.09
N LEU A 71 -11.17 -7.10 4.30
CA LEU A 71 -9.75 -7.31 4.44
C LEU A 71 -9.25 -6.84 5.81
N MET A 72 -9.57 -5.61 6.19
CA MET A 72 -9.16 -5.03 7.48
C MET A 72 -9.76 -5.77 8.68
N SER A 73 -10.99 -6.27 8.55
CA SER A 73 -11.65 -7.02 9.62
C SER A 73 -11.21 -8.48 9.74
N SER A 74 -10.52 -9.03 8.73
CA SER A 74 -9.99 -10.41 8.73
C SER A 74 -8.55 -10.50 9.24
N VAL A 75 -7.83 -9.39 9.29
CA VAL A 75 -6.43 -9.33 9.75
C VAL A 75 -6.39 -8.96 11.24
N ASP A 76 -5.35 -9.43 11.94
CA ASP A 76 -5.08 -9.06 13.34
C ASP A 76 -5.05 -7.51 13.48
N PRO A 77 -5.87 -6.92 14.38
CA PRO A 77 -5.93 -5.47 14.58
C PRO A 77 -4.57 -4.82 14.89
N GLU A 78 -3.67 -5.51 15.59
CA GLU A 78 -2.32 -4.98 15.88
C GLU A 78 -1.48 -4.90 14.60
N LYS A 79 -1.54 -5.91 13.74
CA LYS A 79 -0.88 -5.88 12.43
C LYS A 79 -1.45 -4.77 11.54
N VAL A 80 -2.77 -4.57 11.57
CA VAL A 80 -3.43 -3.48 10.83
C VAL A 80 -2.96 -2.12 11.33
N LYS A 81 -2.84 -1.95 12.65
CA LYS A 81 -2.34 -0.73 13.27
C LYS A 81 -0.91 -0.43 12.82
N ASP A 82 -0.01 -1.39 12.94
CA ASP A 82 1.38 -1.26 12.50
C ASP A 82 1.46 -0.87 11.03
N ALA A 83 0.65 -1.51 10.18
CA ALA A 83 0.58 -1.17 8.76
C ALA A 83 0.12 0.25 8.52
N LEU A 84 -0.97 0.67 9.13
CA LEU A 84 -1.48 2.02 8.98
C LEU A 84 -0.42 3.07 9.38
N LEU A 85 0.25 2.85 10.50
CA LEU A 85 1.32 3.74 10.96
C LEU A 85 2.52 3.75 10.01
N MET A 86 2.96 2.56 9.54
CA MET A 86 4.03 2.44 8.56
C MET A 86 3.70 3.16 7.27
N CYS A 87 2.42 3.18 6.87
CA CYS A 87 1.97 3.92 5.71
C CYS A 87 2.17 5.41 5.86
N PHE A 88 1.84 5.98 7.01
CA PHE A 88 2.11 7.38 7.29
C PHE A 88 3.61 7.71 7.27
N LEU A 89 4.47 6.78 7.69
CA LEU A 89 5.92 6.96 7.65
C LEU A 89 6.51 6.78 6.24
N CYS A 90 6.10 5.74 5.49
CA CYS A 90 6.71 5.38 4.22
C CYS A 90 6.28 6.24 3.04
N LEU A 91 5.01 6.67 2.99
CA LEU A 91 4.48 7.41 1.86
C LEU A 91 5.09 8.81 1.70
N ASN A 92 5.84 9.24 2.65
CA ASN A 92 6.47 10.54 2.66
C ASN A 92 7.93 10.55 2.20
N GLY A 93 8.52 9.37 1.97
CA GLY A 93 9.84 9.25 1.35
C GLY A 93 9.86 9.59 -0.14
N GLN A 94 8.73 9.57 -0.82
CA GLN A 94 8.65 9.81 -2.27
C GLN A 94 8.51 11.28 -2.70
N GLY A 95 8.27 12.19 -1.79
CA GLY A 95 8.01 13.59 -2.15
C GLY A 95 8.36 14.62 -1.10
N GLY A 96 9.23 14.27 -0.17
CA GLY A 96 9.64 15.14 0.93
C GLY A 96 8.93 14.82 2.25
N ASN A 97 9.58 15.05 3.32
CA ASN A 97 9.39 14.84 4.75
C ASN A 97 7.98 15.00 5.39
N GLN A 98 6.89 14.98 4.65
CA GLN A 98 5.59 15.42 5.16
C GLN A 98 4.92 14.48 6.17
N GLY A 99 5.14 13.15 6.11
CA GLY A 99 4.57 12.24 7.11
C GLY A 99 5.39 12.18 8.37
N ASN A 100 6.70 12.33 8.24
CA ASN A 100 7.53 12.58 9.42
C ASN A 100 7.05 13.85 10.13
N VAL A 101 6.71 14.90 9.38
CA VAL A 101 6.15 16.15 9.91
C VAL A 101 4.82 15.93 10.64
N LEU A 102 3.90 15.10 10.10
CA LEU A 102 2.65 14.80 10.81
C LEU A 102 2.92 13.98 12.06
N MET A 103 3.79 12.95 11.99
CA MET A 103 4.15 12.15 13.16
C MET A 103 4.89 12.98 14.22
N ASP A 104 5.79 13.85 13.81
CA ASP A 104 6.42 14.83 14.72
C ASP A 104 5.37 15.66 15.43
N LYS A 105 4.41 16.17 14.67
CA LYS A 105 3.35 17.02 15.22
C LYS A 105 2.43 16.27 16.17
N LEU A 106 2.08 15.02 15.86
CA LEU A 106 1.30 14.17 16.77
C LEU A 106 2.04 13.97 18.10
N VAL A 107 3.35 13.71 18.04
CA VAL A 107 4.18 13.54 19.24
C VAL A 107 4.29 14.87 20.01
N GLU A 108 4.55 16.00 19.36
CA GLU A 108 4.61 17.33 19.98
C GLU A 108 3.30 17.70 20.71
N GLU A 109 2.17 17.42 20.07
CA GLU A 109 0.84 17.73 20.62
C GLU A 109 0.33 16.65 21.60
N ASN A 110 1.15 15.62 21.90
CA ASN A 110 0.78 14.45 22.70
C ASN A 110 -0.54 13.82 22.22
N CYS A 111 -0.67 13.65 20.91
CA CYS A 111 -1.88 13.22 20.23
C CYS A 111 -1.65 11.88 19.53
N GLY A 112 -2.52 10.90 19.78
CA GLY A 112 -2.51 9.62 19.06
C GLY A 112 -3.11 9.76 17.66
N LEU A 113 -3.07 8.66 16.91
CA LEU A 113 -3.72 8.54 15.60
C LEU A 113 -4.84 7.52 15.68
N LYS A 114 -6.01 7.85 15.15
CA LYS A 114 -7.15 6.94 15.06
C LYS A 114 -7.73 6.94 13.66
N VAL A 115 -8.06 5.76 13.16
CA VAL A 115 -8.75 5.57 11.88
C VAL A 115 -10.03 4.80 12.12
N VAL A 116 -11.13 5.34 11.62
CA VAL A 116 -12.46 4.78 11.70
C VAL A 116 -12.97 4.56 10.29
N ILE A 117 -13.18 3.31 9.92
CA ILE A 117 -13.68 2.94 8.60
C ILE A 117 -15.11 2.44 8.73
N SER A 118 -16.04 3.06 8.01
CA SER A 118 -17.45 2.68 8.00
C SER A 118 -17.80 2.11 6.64
N SER A 119 -18.52 0.99 6.64
CA SER A 119 -19.16 0.41 5.47
C SER A 119 -20.68 0.41 5.67
N SER A 120 -21.41 0.82 4.64
CA SER A 120 -22.88 0.82 4.66
C SER A 120 -23.46 -0.57 4.85
N ALA A 121 -22.74 -1.62 4.40
CA ALA A 121 -23.21 -3.00 4.42
C ALA A 121 -22.72 -3.82 5.63
N LYS A 122 -21.63 -3.44 6.29
CA LYS A 122 -20.89 -4.35 7.21
C LYS A 122 -20.50 -3.75 8.57
N GLY A 123 -20.79 -2.49 8.84
CA GLY A 123 -20.53 -1.89 10.14
C GLY A 123 -19.29 -1.01 10.19
N LYS A 124 -18.60 -1.02 11.32
CA LYS A 124 -17.54 -0.07 11.65
C LYS A 124 -16.28 -0.83 12.10
N PHE A 125 -15.15 -0.48 11.51
CA PHE A 125 -13.82 -0.92 11.96
C PHE A 125 -13.07 0.27 12.56
N GLU A 126 -12.41 0.08 13.69
CA GLU A 126 -11.61 1.11 14.34
C GLU A 126 -10.20 0.59 14.62
N CYS A 127 -9.21 1.43 14.34
CA CYS A 127 -7.82 1.19 14.66
C CYS A 127 -7.23 2.47 15.27
N SER A 128 -6.46 2.34 16.34
CA SER A 128 -5.82 3.49 16.97
C SER A 128 -4.42 3.17 17.45
N ALA A 129 -3.56 4.18 17.41
CA ALA A 129 -2.22 4.14 17.96
C ALA A 129 -2.00 5.32 18.91
N THR A 130 -1.50 5.02 20.08
CA THR A 130 -1.11 6.03 21.06
C THR A 130 0.20 6.72 20.66
N VAL A 131 0.52 7.83 21.29
CA VAL A 131 1.79 8.55 21.07
C VAL A 131 3.00 7.65 21.31
N ASN A 132 2.97 6.80 22.33
CA ASN A 132 4.07 5.89 22.65
C ASN A 132 4.26 4.83 21.53
N GLU A 133 3.17 4.32 20.98
CA GLU A 133 3.23 3.37 19.86
C GLU A 133 3.76 4.04 18.59
N ILE A 134 3.34 5.28 18.31
CA ILE A 134 3.86 6.09 17.19
C ILE A 134 5.37 6.30 17.34
N GLN A 135 5.84 6.67 18.54
CA GLN A 135 7.27 6.88 18.80
C GLN A 135 8.06 5.57 18.68
N SER A 136 7.53 4.47 19.21
CA SER A 136 8.17 3.15 19.13
C SER A 136 8.32 2.67 17.68
N LEU A 137 7.27 2.79 16.89
CA LEU A 137 7.29 2.41 15.48
C LEU A 137 8.25 3.28 14.68
N ARG A 138 8.24 4.59 14.93
CA ARG A 138 9.16 5.54 14.29
C ARG A 138 10.61 5.18 14.57
N LYS A 139 10.94 4.89 15.83
CA LYS A 139 12.29 4.45 16.20
C LYS A 139 12.69 3.15 15.48
N ARG A 140 11.77 2.18 15.38
CA ARG A 140 12.00 0.93 14.65
C ARG A 140 12.28 1.19 13.17
N PHE A 141 11.50 2.09 12.55
CA PHE A 141 11.69 2.48 11.15
C PHE A 141 13.02 3.20 10.91
N GLU A 142 13.45 4.08 11.82
CA GLU A 142 14.75 4.77 11.75
C GLU A 142 15.92 3.82 11.88
N LEU A 143 15.78 2.74 12.70
CA LEU A 143 16.81 1.73 12.91
C LEU A 143 16.94 0.77 11.72
N ASP A 144 15.83 0.32 11.18
CA ASP A 144 15.80 -0.57 10.02
C ASP A 144 14.57 -0.28 9.12
N PRO A 145 14.70 0.67 8.20
CA PRO A 145 13.61 0.98 7.26
C PRO A 145 13.23 -0.20 6.36
N HIS A 146 14.19 -1.05 6.00
CA HIS A 146 13.95 -2.20 5.14
C HIS A 146 13.10 -3.27 5.86
N GLU A 147 13.45 -3.63 7.10
CA GLU A 147 12.68 -4.59 7.90
C GLU A 147 11.24 -4.12 8.10
N ALA A 148 11.08 -2.83 8.41
CA ALA A 148 9.78 -2.24 8.61
C ALA A 148 8.91 -2.29 7.34
N LEU A 149 9.48 -1.94 6.18
CA LEU A 149 8.81 -2.01 4.88
C LEU A 149 8.51 -3.45 4.46
N TYR A 150 9.43 -4.37 4.73
CA TYR A 150 9.26 -5.79 4.45
C TYR A 150 8.12 -6.40 5.30
N SER A 151 8.03 -6.02 6.57
CA SER A 151 6.92 -6.43 7.45
C SER A 151 5.56 -5.93 6.92
N LEU A 152 5.50 -4.68 6.46
CA LEU A 152 4.31 -4.11 5.83
C LEU A 152 3.92 -4.87 4.56
N LEU A 153 4.91 -5.16 3.72
CA LEU A 153 4.72 -5.91 2.48
C LEU A 153 4.20 -7.32 2.75
N SER A 154 4.81 -8.04 3.70
CA SER A 154 4.39 -9.37 4.13
C SER A 154 2.92 -9.40 4.55
N MET A 155 2.50 -8.41 5.32
CA MET A 155 1.12 -8.29 5.75
C MET A 155 0.17 -7.95 4.61
N SER A 156 0.59 -7.10 3.66
CA SER A 156 -0.21 -6.82 2.46
C SER A 156 -0.41 -8.08 1.62
N MET A 157 0.62 -8.93 1.51
CA MET A 157 0.51 -10.21 0.80
C MET A 157 -0.43 -11.19 1.53
N GLU A 158 -0.35 -11.27 2.85
CA GLU A 158 -1.24 -12.11 3.66
C GLU A 158 -2.71 -11.71 3.49
N ALA A 159 -2.96 -10.40 3.42
CA ALA A 159 -4.28 -9.85 3.19
C ALA A 159 -4.81 -10.13 1.77
N GLU A 160 -3.96 -10.04 0.75
CA GLU A 160 -4.35 -10.36 -0.64
C GLU A 160 -4.64 -11.85 -0.84
N ARG A 161 -3.98 -12.73 -0.10
CA ARG A 161 -4.27 -14.18 -0.12
C ARG A 161 -5.72 -14.51 0.23
N ALA A 162 -6.37 -13.71 1.07
CA ALA A 162 -7.76 -13.91 1.43
C ALA A 162 -8.74 -13.80 0.24
N ASN A 163 -8.30 -13.20 -0.87
CA ASN A 163 -9.08 -13.04 -2.09
C ASN A 163 -8.78 -14.11 -3.16
N LEU A 164 -7.89 -15.05 -2.87
CA LEU A 164 -7.50 -16.10 -3.79
C LEU A 164 -8.38 -17.37 -3.64
N PRO A 165 -8.56 -18.15 -4.70
CA PRO A 165 -8.06 -17.95 -6.07
C PRO A 165 -8.85 -16.88 -6.82
N MET A 166 -8.17 -16.13 -7.72
CA MET A 166 -8.78 -15.07 -8.53
C MET A 166 -8.46 -15.30 -10.01
N GLN A 167 -9.47 -15.42 -10.83
CA GLN A 167 -9.29 -15.46 -12.29
C GLN A 167 -8.92 -14.06 -12.79
N ILE A 168 -7.76 -13.93 -13.44
CA ILE A 168 -7.25 -12.68 -13.98
C ILE A 168 -7.45 -12.58 -15.49
N GLU A 169 -7.47 -13.71 -16.19
CA GLU A 169 -7.74 -13.83 -17.62
C GLU A 169 -8.32 -15.22 -17.89
N GLU A 170 -8.92 -15.44 -19.06
CA GLU A 170 -9.40 -16.76 -19.45
C GLU A 170 -8.23 -17.77 -19.43
N GLY A 171 -8.38 -18.82 -18.65
CA GLY A 171 -7.35 -19.87 -18.47
C GLY A 171 -6.15 -19.45 -17.60
N ILE A 172 -6.17 -18.31 -16.92
CA ILE A 172 -5.13 -17.89 -15.98
C ILE A 172 -5.77 -17.50 -14.65
N THR A 173 -5.45 -18.28 -13.61
CA THR A 173 -5.98 -18.09 -12.26
C THR A 173 -4.84 -17.83 -11.28
N MET A 174 -4.87 -16.70 -10.61
CA MET A 174 -3.96 -16.38 -9.53
C MET A 174 -4.29 -17.22 -8.30
N THR A 175 -3.30 -17.95 -7.79
CA THR A 175 -3.50 -18.95 -6.73
C THR A 175 -2.72 -18.65 -5.46
N ASP A 176 -1.64 -17.89 -5.51
CA ASP A 176 -0.87 -17.51 -4.32
C ASP A 176 -0.14 -16.18 -4.48
N TYR A 177 0.03 -15.49 -3.34
CA TYR A 177 0.96 -14.39 -3.11
C TYR A 177 1.89 -14.79 -1.97
N SER A 178 3.20 -14.70 -2.17
CA SER A 178 4.18 -14.99 -1.13
C SER A 178 5.39 -14.06 -1.20
N LEU A 179 6.15 -14.04 -0.12
CA LEU A 179 7.50 -13.46 -0.09
C LEU A 179 8.50 -14.60 -0.07
N ASP A 180 9.45 -14.56 -1.00
CA ASP A 180 10.55 -15.51 -1.10
C ASP A 180 11.86 -14.72 -1.17
N GLY A 181 12.57 -14.66 -0.05
CA GLY A 181 13.71 -13.76 0.10
C GLY A 181 13.29 -12.29 -0.10
N GLU A 182 13.97 -11.61 -1.02
CA GLU A 182 13.68 -10.21 -1.36
C GLU A 182 12.70 -10.07 -2.54
N ASN A 183 11.88 -11.10 -2.82
CA ASN A 183 10.96 -11.08 -3.93
C ASN A 183 9.51 -11.27 -3.49
N ILE A 184 8.61 -10.50 -4.09
CA ILE A 184 7.18 -10.82 -4.11
C ILE A 184 7.00 -11.89 -5.18
N VAL A 185 6.44 -13.04 -4.81
CA VAL A 185 6.11 -14.12 -5.74
C VAL A 185 4.60 -14.16 -5.92
N ILE A 186 4.16 -13.97 -7.16
CA ILE A 186 2.78 -14.08 -7.58
C ILE A 186 2.65 -15.38 -8.36
N THR A 187 1.90 -16.35 -7.83
CA THR A 187 1.71 -17.64 -8.48
C THR A 187 0.37 -17.68 -9.21
N ALA A 188 0.41 -18.07 -10.46
CA ALA A 188 -0.77 -18.27 -11.30
C ALA A 188 -0.77 -19.66 -11.93
N GLU A 189 -1.91 -20.33 -11.85
CA GLU A 189 -2.18 -21.56 -12.60
C GLU A 189 -2.62 -21.22 -14.02
N MET A 190 -2.05 -21.91 -15.01
CA MET A 190 -2.37 -21.76 -16.43
C MET A 190 -3.05 -23.00 -16.97
N ASP A 191 -4.14 -22.80 -17.71
CA ASP A 191 -4.79 -23.86 -18.46
C ASP A 191 -3.96 -24.22 -19.70
N GLU A 192 -3.33 -25.38 -19.66
CA GLU A 192 -2.45 -25.87 -20.74
C GLU A 192 -3.21 -26.27 -22.01
N SER A 193 -4.55 -26.29 -21.98
CA SER A 193 -5.36 -26.41 -23.20
C SER A 193 -5.39 -25.09 -24.03
N LEU A 194 -5.15 -23.96 -23.38
CA LEU A 194 -5.16 -22.63 -24.02
C LEU A 194 -3.75 -22.05 -24.16
N TYR A 195 -2.84 -22.37 -23.26
CA TYR A 195 -1.50 -21.79 -23.17
C TYR A 195 -0.43 -22.87 -23.03
N SER A 196 0.77 -22.59 -23.49
CA SER A 196 1.92 -23.49 -23.38
C SER A 196 3.01 -22.89 -22.48
N ILE A 197 3.31 -23.58 -21.38
CA ILE A 197 4.44 -23.22 -20.49
C ILE A 197 5.78 -23.27 -21.25
N ASP A 198 5.95 -24.23 -22.17
CA ASP A 198 7.18 -24.35 -22.96
C ASP A 198 7.35 -23.15 -23.91
N GLU A 199 6.26 -22.63 -24.51
CA GLU A 199 6.31 -21.41 -25.34
C GLU A 199 6.54 -20.16 -24.50
N LEU A 200 5.95 -20.09 -23.31
CA LEU A 200 6.18 -19.00 -22.36
C LEU A 200 7.67 -18.93 -21.98
N ASN A 201 8.29 -20.07 -21.66
CA ASN A 201 9.70 -20.17 -21.35
C ASN A 201 10.61 -19.75 -22.52
N LYS A 202 10.26 -20.12 -23.75
CA LYS A 202 11.01 -19.69 -24.94
C LYS A 202 10.97 -18.19 -25.16
N ASN A 203 9.86 -17.55 -24.81
CA ASN A 203 9.59 -16.13 -25.05
C ASN A 203 9.70 -15.27 -23.77
N ILE A 204 10.34 -15.78 -22.71
CA ILE A 204 10.35 -15.18 -21.37
C ILE A 204 10.75 -13.70 -21.36
N ASN A 205 11.72 -13.30 -22.20
CA ASN A 205 12.16 -11.91 -22.26
C ASN A 205 11.10 -11.00 -22.91
N ALA A 206 10.37 -11.49 -23.89
CA ALA A 206 9.28 -10.72 -24.51
C ALA A 206 8.11 -10.54 -23.54
N VAL A 207 7.78 -11.61 -22.81
CA VAL A 207 6.76 -11.56 -21.75
C VAL A 207 7.16 -10.60 -20.64
N LYS A 208 8.39 -10.68 -20.16
CA LYS A 208 8.92 -9.76 -19.16
C LYS A 208 8.83 -8.31 -19.59
N ASN A 209 9.25 -7.99 -20.82
CA ASN A 209 9.20 -6.63 -21.35
C ASN A 209 7.75 -6.12 -21.44
N SER A 210 6.82 -6.96 -21.87
CA SER A 210 5.39 -6.61 -21.90
C SER A 210 4.83 -6.34 -20.50
N MET A 211 5.19 -7.16 -19.52
CA MET A 211 4.79 -6.95 -18.11
C MET A 211 5.34 -5.65 -17.55
N ILE A 212 6.59 -5.33 -17.87
CA ILE A 212 7.21 -4.07 -17.45
C ILE A 212 6.47 -2.89 -18.09
N GLU A 213 6.22 -2.93 -19.39
CA GLU A 213 5.54 -1.88 -20.12
C GLU A 213 4.12 -1.66 -19.58
N ASN A 214 3.37 -2.73 -19.38
CA ASN A 214 2.05 -2.66 -18.76
C ASN A 214 2.12 -2.16 -17.31
N GLY A 215 3.09 -2.65 -16.53
CA GLY A 215 3.29 -2.27 -15.14
C GLY A 215 3.60 -0.79 -14.93
N VAL A 216 4.23 -0.14 -15.91
CA VAL A 216 4.51 1.31 -15.85
C VAL A 216 3.29 2.14 -16.27
N ASN A 217 2.46 1.63 -17.16
CA ASN A 217 1.35 2.35 -17.79
C ASN A 217 0.01 2.14 -17.06
N ASP A 218 -0.20 0.99 -16.43
CA ASP A 218 -1.41 0.69 -15.68
C ASP A 218 -1.30 1.18 -14.23
N ALA A 219 -2.33 1.87 -13.73
CA ALA A 219 -2.31 2.50 -12.41
C ALA A 219 -2.14 1.50 -11.26
N ASP A 220 -2.78 0.34 -11.38
CA ASP A 220 -2.75 -0.70 -10.34
C ASP A 220 -1.41 -1.43 -10.32
N SER A 221 -0.88 -1.78 -11.48
CA SER A 221 0.44 -2.40 -11.64
C SER A 221 1.55 -1.44 -11.22
N LYS A 222 1.39 -0.14 -11.54
CA LYS A 222 2.31 0.91 -11.11
C LYS A 222 2.41 1.01 -9.59
N ALA A 223 1.30 0.88 -8.86
CA ALA A 223 1.31 0.88 -7.40
C ALA A 223 2.14 -0.28 -6.83
N LEU A 224 2.06 -1.48 -7.45
CA LEU A 224 2.89 -2.62 -7.08
C LEU A 224 4.38 -2.36 -7.35
N PHE A 225 4.72 -1.77 -8.50
CA PHE A 225 6.11 -1.39 -8.83
C PHE A 225 6.66 -0.32 -7.87
N ASP A 226 5.85 0.69 -7.53
CA ASP A 226 6.23 1.73 -6.56
C ASP A 226 6.50 1.11 -5.18
N MET A 227 5.69 0.14 -4.75
CA MET A 227 5.90 -0.62 -3.51
C MET A 227 7.21 -1.42 -3.56
N CYS A 228 7.44 -2.18 -4.61
CA CYS A 228 8.67 -2.95 -4.81
C CYS A 228 9.89 -2.05 -4.81
N LYS A 229 9.81 -0.87 -5.43
CA LYS A 229 10.89 0.11 -5.43
C LYS A 229 11.25 0.58 -4.01
N VAL A 230 10.24 0.95 -3.21
CA VAL A 230 10.44 1.48 -1.85
C VAL A 230 10.94 0.39 -0.91
N SER A 231 10.40 -0.83 -1.01
CA SER A 231 10.81 -1.97 -0.18
C SER A 231 12.07 -2.69 -0.67
N HIS A 232 12.68 -2.25 -1.78
CA HIS A 232 13.81 -2.91 -2.42
C HIS A 232 13.56 -4.39 -2.77
N THR A 233 12.30 -4.73 -3.08
CA THR A 233 11.90 -6.09 -3.48
C THR A 233 11.83 -6.22 -4.99
N GLY A 234 12.07 -7.44 -5.48
CA GLY A 234 11.79 -7.84 -6.86
C GLY A 234 10.38 -8.42 -7.00
N LEU A 235 9.98 -8.70 -8.23
CA LEU A 235 8.74 -9.40 -8.59
C LEU A 235 9.06 -10.70 -9.32
N VAL A 236 8.41 -11.78 -8.93
CA VAL A 236 8.44 -13.06 -9.62
C VAL A 236 7.02 -13.47 -9.96
N TYR A 237 6.71 -13.53 -11.25
CA TYR A 237 5.48 -14.14 -11.72
C TYR A 237 5.77 -15.61 -12.03
N ARG A 238 5.21 -16.50 -11.22
CA ARG A 238 5.35 -17.95 -11.33
C ARG A 238 4.12 -18.54 -11.98
N TYR A 239 4.23 -18.96 -13.22
CA TYR A 239 3.19 -19.67 -13.95
C TYR A 239 3.37 -21.16 -13.79
N VAL A 240 2.31 -21.87 -13.45
CA VAL A 240 2.29 -23.33 -13.23
C VAL A 240 1.22 -23.93 -14.12
N GLY A 241 1.58 -24.87 -14.98
CA GLY A 241 0.63 -25.60 -15.82
C GLY A 241 -0.28 -26.50 -14.99
N ASN A 242 -1.58 -26.46 -15.25
CA ASN A 242 -2.57 -27.20 -14.49
C ASN A 242 -2.50 -28.75 -14.68
N HIS A 243 -1.92 -29.23 -15.78
CA HIS A 243 -1.78 -30.67 -16.07
C HIS A 243 -0.36 -31.18 -15.88
N THR A 244 0.63 -30.50 -16.45
CA THR A 244 2.02 -30.98 -16.41
C THR A 244 2.77 -30.52 -15.17
N HIS A 245 2.25 -29.53 -14.44
CA HIS A 245 2.94 -28.85 -13.33
C HIS A 245 4.30 -28.25 -13.69
N LYS A 246 4.57 -28.09 -14.99
CA LYS A 246 5.73 -27.32 -15.45
C LYS A 246 5.61 -25.89 -14.97
N GLN A 247 6.76 -25.23 -14.81
CA GLN A 247 6.80 -23.86 -14.32
C GLN A 247 7.56 -22.95 -15.27
N CYS A 248 7.12 -21.70 -15.30
CA CYS A 248 7.83 -20.59 -15.89
C CYS A 248 7.90 -19.44 -14.86
N ASN A 249 9.08 -18.93 -14.58
CA ASN A 249 9.27 -17.80 -13.66
C ASN A 249 9.73 -16.58 -14.45
N VAL A 250 8.89 -15.55 -14.53
CA VAL A 250 9.26 -14.24 -15.07
C VAL A 250 9.74 -13.38 -13.92
N VAL A 251 11.04 -13.09 -13.89
CA VAL A 251 11.69 -12.36 -12.79
C VAL A 251 11.98 -10.93 -13.21
N ILE A 252 11.48 -9.97 -12.46
CA ILE A 252 11.79 -8.54 -12.57
C ILE A 252 12.53 -8.16 -11.29
N SER A 253 13.84 -7.94 -11.38
CA SER A 253 14.67 -7.66 -10.21
C SER A 253 14.36 -6.28 -9.60
N SER A 254 14.67 -6.10 -8.32
CA SER A 254 14.54 -4.81 -7.64
C SER A 254 15.35 -3.70 -8.33
N ASP A 255 16.51 -4.05 -8.92
CA ASP A 255 17.33 -3.12 -9.69
C ASP A 255 16.67 -2.68 -11.00
N GLU A 256 16.01 -3.60 -11.68
CA GLU A 256 15.21 -3.26 -12.88
C GLU A 256 14.06 -2.35 -12.52
N ILE A 257 13.30 -2.67 -11.47
CA ILE A 257 12.16 -1.86 -11.01
C ILE A 257 12.62 -0.44 -10.64
N ARG A 258 13.77 -0.31 -9.95
CA ARG A 258 14.32 1.01 -9.60
C ARG A 258 14.65 1.89 -10.82
N ARG A 259 15.05 1.28 -11.93
CA ARG A 259 15.36 2.01 -13.17
C ARG A 259 14.11 2.42 -13.94
N LEU A 260 13.04 1.63 -13.85
CA LEU A 260 11.80 1.84 -14.60
C LEU A 260 10.92 2.94 -14.01
N VAL A 261 10.89 3.05 -12.68
CA VAL A 261 10.10 4.06 -11.99
C VAL A 261 10.98 5.27 -11.72
N PRO A 262 10.82 6.39 -12.46
CA PRO A 262 11.60 7.58 -12.21
C PRO A 262 11.44 8.04 -10.77
N THR A 263 12.55 8.34 -10.10
CA THR A 263 12.47 9.11 -8.85
C THR A 263 11.84 10.45 -9.21
N PRO A 264 10.78 10.90 -8.51
CA PRO A 264 10.24 12.22 -8.78
C PRO A 264 11.39 13.22 -8.69
N SER A 265 11.77 13.81 -9.82
CA SER A 265 12.70 14.91 -9.85
C SER A 265 12.14 15.98 -8.93
N ASN A 266 12.96 16.48 -8.01
CA ASN A 266 12.64 17.62 -7.17
C ASN A 266 12.00 18.68 -8.07
N VAL A 267 10.69 18.81 -8.02
CA VAL A 267 9.99 19.92 -8.64
C VAL A 267 10.39 21.12 -7.82
N ASN A 268 11.39 21.86 -8.31
CA ASN A 268 11.67 23.20 -7.82
C ASN A 268 10.40 24.01 -8.03
N ILE A 269 9.62 24.16 -6.97
CA ILE A 269 8.54 25.14 -6.91
C ILE A 269 9.25 26.46 -6.61
N GLN A 270 9.47 27.23 -7.68
CA GLN A 270 9.73 28.67 -7.58
C GLN A 270 8.49 29.40 -7.07
#